data_4e9ab8d9b17c0e6c060b4a34728a06b7
#
_entry.id   4e9ab8d9b17c0e6c060b4a34728a06b7
#
_cell.length_a   1.000
_cell.length_b   1.000
_cell.length_c   1.000
_cell.angle_alpha   90.00
_cell.angle_beta   90.00
_cell.angle_gamma   90.00
#
_symmetry.space_group_name_H-M   'P 1'
#
loop_
_entity.id
_entity.type
_entity.pdbx_description
1 polymer ?
#
loop_
_entity_poly.entity_id
_entity_poly.type
_entity_poly.pdbx_seq_one_letter_code
_entity_poly.pdbx_strand_id
1 'polypeptide(L)'
;MQSNFNPLEDAMAIKQSITKPKNMNNLIQIIAHRSNEQRQEILREYFKKFQKNLTDDLKSELSGNFQDAAIALFFTPIDYDCYQLYKAMKGLGTNEDTLIEIIATRSNERINQIKKRYPEMYNKDLIKEVESDTSGFFREILKKLLEGNRSNNPYPDEKECEKCAMQIFNSASQKKEVLHNTFVYMFTQKSREELAMISKIYFKWYSKTLFEVIEKLFSGDSKNFEGYCICIIKS
;
A
#
# COMPACT_ATOMS: atom_id res chain seq x y z
N MET A 1 -31.63 7.67 -8.50
CA MET A 1 -31.72 9.03 -9.09
C MET A 1 -30.30 9.53 -9.35
N GLN A 2 -29.89 9.66 -10.61
CA GLN A 2 -28.65 10.34 -10.94
C GLN A 2 -28.87 11.82 -10.58
N SER A 3 -28.21 12.28 -9.50
CA SER A 3 -28.15 13.70 -9.23
C SER A 3 -27.49 14.38 -10.43
N ASN A 4 -28.06 15.47 -10.89
CA ASN A 4 -27.54 16.29 -11.99
C ASN A 4 -26.11 16.74 -11.62
N PHE A 5 -25.10 15.97 -12.07
CA PHE A 5 -23.70 16.26 -11.78
C PHE A 5 -23.20 17.34 -12.73
N ASN A 6 -22.77 18.45 -12.16
CA ASN A 6 -22.12 19.53 -12.90
C ASN A 6 -20.77 19.84 -12.22
N PRO A 7 -19.64 19.46 -12.82
CA PRO A 7 -18.34 19.61 -12.18
C PRO A 7 -17.93 21.07 -11.94
N LEU A 8 -18.40 22.01 -12.77
CA LEU A 8 -18.12 23.44 -12.57
C LEU A 8 -18.93 24.00 -11.38
N GLU A 9 -20.19 23.63 -11.25
CA GLU A 9 -21.02 24.04 -10.11
C GLU A 9 -20.45 23.46 -8.80
N ASP A 10 -20.07 22.20 -8.80
CA ASP A 10 -19.43 21.57 -7.64
C ASP A 10 -18.08 22.25 -7.29
N ALA A 11 -17.26 22.59 -8.28
CA ALA A 11 -15.99 23.31 -8.07
C ALA A 11 -16.24 24.71 -7.45
N MET A 12 -17.24 25.43 -7.92
CA MET A 12 -17.62 26.73 -7.36
C MET A 12 -18.17 26.60 -5.94
N ALA A 13 -19.03 25.61 -5.69
CA ALA A 13 -19.60 25.35 -4.38
C ALA A 13 -18.52 24.93 -3.36
N ILE A 14 -17.53 24.14 -3.76
CA ILE A 14 -16.37 23.81 -2.94
C ILE A 14 -15.56 25.07 -2.59
N LYS A 15 -15.25 25.91 -3.60
CA LYS A 15 -14.53 27.18 -3.37
C LYS A 15 -15.27 28.06 -2.36
N GLN A 16 -16.55 28.20 -2.50
CA GLN A 16 -17.38 28.95 -1.56
C GLN A 16 -17.36 28.33 -0.16
N SER A 17 -17.45 27.00 -0.07
CA SER A 17 -17.48 26.27 1.21
C SER A 17 -16.21 26.40 2.04
N ILE A 18 -15.04 26.54 1.40
CA ILE A 18 -13.76 26.73 2.07
C ILE A 18 -13.39 28.20 2.33
N THR A 19 -14.09 29.14 1.69
CA THR A 19 -13.92 30.59 1.94
C THR A 19 -14.75 31.01 3.14
N LYS A 20 -14.28 32.01 3.91
CA LYS A 20 -14.98 32.49 5.10
C LYS A 20 -16.28 33.27 4.76
N PRO A 21 -17.38 33.03 5.46
CA PRO A 21 -17.58 32.04 6.52
C PRO A 21 -17.62 30.59 5.92
N LYS A 22 -16.84 29.67 6.50
CA LYS A 22 -16.70 28.30 5.98
C LYS A 22 -17.99 27.50 6.19
N ASN A 23 -18.35 26.68 5.18
CA ASN A 23 -19.47 25.75 5.25
C ASN A 23 -18.97 24.30 5.05
N MET A 24 -18.49 23.68 6.12
CA MET A 24 -17.93 22.32 6.06
C MET A 24 -18.97 21.26 5.71
N ASN A 25 -20.23 21.44 6.12
CA ASN A 25 -21.30 20.49 5.78
C ASN A 25 -21.53 20.43 4.26
N ASN A 26 -21.55 21.57 3.57
CA ASN A 26 -21.68 21.59 2.12
C ASN A 26 -20.47 20.95 1.42
N LEU A 27 -19.26 21.24 1.91
CA LEU A 27 -18.05 20.60 1.41
C LEU A 27 -18.14 19.07 1.52
N ILE A 28 -18.50 18.55 2.70
CA ILE A 28 -18.64 17.12 2.96
C ILE A 28 -19.68 16.50 2.03
N GLN A 29 -20.85 17.14 1.86
CA GLN A 29 -21.90 16.65 0.98
C GLN A 29 -21.40 16.48 -0.46
N ILE A 30 -20.61 17.42 -0.95
CA ILE A 30 -20.08 17.32 -2.31
C ILE A 30 -19.00 16.19 -2.37
N ILE A 31 -17.95 16.29 -1.57
CA ILE A 31 -16.79 15.40 -1.73
C ILE A 31 -17.09 13.93 -1.40
N ALA A 32 -18.03 13.66 -0.46
CA ALA A 32 -18.37 12.31 -0.05
C ALA A 32 -19.33 11.59 -1.02
N HIS A 33 -20.19 12.33 -1.73
CA HIS A 33 -21.21 11.72 -2.60
C HIS A 33 -20.80 11.65 -4.08
N ARG A 34 -19.68 12.25 -4.47
CA ARG A 34 -19.17 12.13 -5.85
C ARG A 34 -18.30 10.90 -6.01
N SER A 35 -18.33 10.26 -7.18
CA SER A 35 -17.39 9.19 -7.53
C SER A 35 -15.96 9.74 -7.70
N ASN A 36 -14.96 8.87 -7.74
CA ASN A 36 -13.58 9.32 -7.97
C ASN A 36 -13.45 10.05 -9.32
N GLU A 37 -14.07 9.51 -10.38
CA GLU A 37 -14.07 10.11 -11.71
C GLU A 37 -14.69 11.52 -11.70
N GLN A 38 -15.82 11.69 -11.01
CA GLN A 38 -16.46 12.98 -10.84
C GLN A 38 -15.57 13.96 -10.07
N ARG A 39 -14.88 13.50 -9.01
CA ARG A 39 -13.93 14.35 -8.30
C ARG A 39 -12.73 14.77 -9.17
N GLN A 40 -12.26 13.89 -10.09
CA GLN A 40 -11.22 14.27 -11.05
C GLN A 40 -11.73 15.34 -12.05
N GLU A 41 -13.00 15.30 -12.44
CA GLU A 41 -13.60 16.34 -13.27
C GLU A 41 -13.72 17.67 -12.51
N ILE A 42 -14.13 17.63 -11.24
CA ILE A 42 -14.16 18.81 -10.37
C ILE A 42 -12.77 19.44 -10.24
N LEU A 43 -11.70 18.65 -10.07
CA LEU A 43 -10.31 19.16 -10.03
C LEU A 43 -9.96 19.94 -11.31
N ARG A 44 -10.29 19.37 -12.48
CA ARG A 44 -10.03 20.01 -13.77
C ARG A 44 -10.78 21.33 -13.92
N GLU A 45 -12.07 21.35 -13.60
CA GLU A 45 -12.88 22.56 -13.68
C GLU A 45 -12.48 23.61 -12.64
N TYR A 46 -12.08 23.18 -11.45
CA TYR A 46 -11.55 24.09 -10.43
C TYR A 46 -10.28 24.80 -10.93
N PHE A 47 -9.33 24.05 -11.49
CA PHE A 47 -8.11 24.63 -12.04
C PHE A 47 -8.40 25.58 -13.20
N LYS A 48 -9.27 25.19 -14.14
CA LYS A 48 -9.69 26.07 -15.25
C LYS A 48 -10.30 27.38 -14.77
N LYS A 49 -11.18 27.30 -13.77
CA LYS A 49 -11.93 28.47 -13.28
C LYS A 49 -11.10 29.39 -12.41
N PHE A 50 -10.27 28.84 -11.51
CA PHE A 50 -9.60 29.62 -10.47
C PHE A 50 -8.07 29.74 -10.69
N GLN A 51 -7.51 29.06 -11.67
CA GLN A 51 -6.06 28.97 -11.94
C GLN A 51 -5.26 28.55 -10.68
N LYS A 52 -5.87 27.68 -9.85
CA LYS A 52 -5.34 27.14 -8.59
C LYS A 52 -5.64 25.67 -8.48
N ASN A 53 -4.77 24.94 -7.77
CA ASN A 53 -5.03 23.56 -7.44
C ASN A 53 -5.98 23.47 -6.24
N LEU A 54 -7.08 22.75 -6.38
CA LEU A 54 -8.05 22.54 -5.31
C LEU A 54 -7.40 21.92 -4.07
N THR A 55 -6.51 20.95 -4.25
CA THR A 55 -5.82 20.29 -3.13
C THR A 55 -4.93 21.25 -2.34
N ASP A 56 -4.33 22.26 -2.98
CA ASP A 56 -3.53 23.27 -2.29
C ASP A 56 -4.42 24.26 -1.53
N ASP A 57 -5.55 24.66 -2.11
CA ASP A 57 -6.54 25.48 -1.40
C ASP A 57 -7.12 24.70 -0.19
N LEU A 58 -7.41 23.39 -0.33
CA LEU A 58 -7.84 22.56 0.81
C LEU A 58 -6.77 22.48 1.90
N LYS A 59 -5.48 22.33 1.54
CA LYS A 59 -4.37 22.34 2.51
C LYS A 59 -4.25 23.65 3.27
N SER A 60 -4.47 24.78 2.60
CA SER A 60 -4.39 26.09 3.24
C SER A 60 -5.57 26.42 4.14
N GLU A 61 -6.75 25.87 3.83
CA GLU A 61 -8.00 26.24 4.48
C GLU A 61 -8.50 25.22 5.52
N LEU A 62 -8.06 23.98 5.44
CA LEU A 62 -8.43 22.92 6.38
C LEU A 62 -7.25 22.55 7.29
N SER A 63 -7.49 21.72 8.30
CA SER A 63 -6.45 21.21 9.20
C SER A 63 -6.80 19.83 9.75
N GLY A 64 -5.78 19.15 10.32
CA GLY A 64 -5.93 17.85 10.99
C GLY A 64 -6.45 16.74 10.10
N ASN A 65 -7.04 15.72 10.71
CA ASN A 65 -7.52 14.53 10.02
C ASN A 65 -8.58 14.82 8.94
N PHE A 66 -9.34 15.88 9.10
CA PHE A 66 -10.33 16.29 8.08
C PHE A 66 -9.67 16.81 6.81
N GLN A 67 -8.58 17.58 6.93
CA GLN A 67 -7.77 18.00 5.79
C GLN A 67 -7.22 16.79 5.04
N ASP A 68 -6.59 15.84 5.76
CA ASP A 68 -6.00 14.63 5.19
C ASP A 68 -7.06 13.80 4.45
N ALA A 69 -8.23 13.59 5.06
CA ALA A 69 -9.33 12.85 4.45
C ALA A 69 -9.89 13.55 3.20
N ALA A 70 -10.12 14.86 3.27
CA ALA A 70 -10.63 15.63 2.15
C ALA A 70 -9.70 15.59 0.95
N ILE A 71 -8.39 15.75 1.18
CA ILE A 71 -7.36 15.67 0.13
C ILE A 71 -7.26 14.26 -0.45
N ALA A 72 -7.30 13.23 0.40
CA ALA A 72 -7.24 11.84 -0.02
C ALA A 72 -8.33 11.47 -1.02
N LEU A 73 -9.54 11.99 -0.85
CA LEU A 73 -10.67 11.76 -1.75
C LEU A 73 -10.44 12.28 -3.18
N PHE A 74 -9.57 13.27 -3.36
CA PHE A 74 -9.26 13.84 -4.67
C PHE A 74 -8.10 13.17 -5.39
N PHE A 75 -7.41 12.21 -4.77
CA PHE A 75 -6.45 11.38 -5.49
C PHE A 75 -7.16 10.29 -6.31
N THR A 76 -6.58 9.95 -7.46
CA THR A 76 -6.86 8.63 -8.04
C THR A 76 -6.31 7.55 -7.11
N PRO A 77 -6.83 6.32 -7.14
CA PRO A 77 -6.29 5.26 -6.31
C PRO A 77 -4.77 5.04 -6.48
N ILE A 78 -4.23 5.22 -7.70
CA ILE A 78 -2.78 5.09 -7.97
C ILE A 78 -2.01 6.26 -7.38
N ASP A 79 -2.50 7.48 -7.59
CA ASP A 79 -1.86 8.68 -7.05
C ASP A 79 -1.86 8.66 -5.52
N TYR A 80 -2.91 8.10 -4.89
CA TYR A 80 -2.99 7.94 -3.45
C TYR A 80 -1.95 6.95 -2.91
N ASP A 81 -1.79 5.79 -3.56
CA ASP A 81 -0.73 4.86 -3.20
C ASP A 81 0.66 5.52 -3.32
N CYS A 82 0.94 6.23 -4.42
CA CYS A 82 2.18 6.99 -4.59
C CYS A 82 2.37 8.07 -3.51
N TYR A 83 1.31 8.79 -3.17
CA TYR A 83 1.33 9.83 -2.13
C TYR A 83 1.65 9.25 -0.76
N GLN A 84 1.03 8.14 -0.40
CA GLN A 84 1.27 7.47 0.89
C GLN A 84 2.68 6.90 0.98
N LEU A 85 3.19 6.28 -0.10
CA LEU A 85 4.58 5.81 -0.15
C LEU A 85 5.57 6.96 0.01
N TYR A 86 5.36 8.08 -0.71
CA TYR A 86 6.20 9.26 -0.56
C TYR A 86 6.15 9.84 0.86
N LYS A 87 4.95 9.95 1.44
CA LYS A 87 4.76 10.45 2.82
C LYS A 87 5.43 9.53 3.84
N ALA A 88 5.38 8.21 3.62
CA ALA A 88 6.00 7.22 4.51
C ALA A 88 7.53 7.30 4.56
N MET A 89 8.16 7.76 3.47
CA MET A 89 9.62 7.88 3.34
C MET A 89 10.13 9.33 3.47
N LYS A 90 9.22 10.30 3.66
CA LYS A 90 9.60 11.71 3.76
C LYS A 90 9.89 12.13 5.19
N GLY A 91 11.09 12.62 5.47
CA GLY A 91 11.45 13.25 6.75
C GLY A 91 12.41 12.41 7.58
N LEU A 92 12.31 12.51 8.90
CA LEU A 92 13.11 11.72 9.84
C LEU A 92 12.37 10.43 10.18
N GLY A 93 12.93 9.30 9.76
CA GLY A 93 12.35 7.98 9.96
C GLY A 93 11.38 7.57 8.85
N THR A 94 11.07 6.29 8.81
CA THR A 94 10.22 5.65 7.80
C THR A 94 8.97 5.09 8.44
N ASN A 95 7.81 5.31 7.85
CA ASN A 95 6.59 4.62 8.25
C ASN A 95 6.52 3.26 7.54
N GLU A 96 7.11 2.27 8.15
CA GLU A 96 7.26 0.93 7.58
C GLU A 96 5.93 0.20 7.43
N ASP A 97 4.97 0.44 8.33
CA ASP A 97 3.61 -0.13 8.24
C ASP A 97 2.91 0.29 6.94
N THR A 98 3.06 1.56 6.55
CA THR A 98 2.51 2.06 5.29
C THR A 98 3.19 1.43 4.07
N LEU A 99 4.52 1.25 4.11
CA LEU A 99 5.24 0.55 3.04
C LEU A 99 4.77 -0.90 2.89
N ILE A 100 4.60 -1.59 4.02
CA ILE A 100 4.08 -2.96 4.07
C ILE A 100 2.68 -3.02 3.48
N GLU A 101 1.77 -2.19 4.00
CA GLU A 101 0.37 -2.21 3.59
C GLU A 101 0.24 -2.05 2.07
N ILE A 102 0.96 -1.13 1.47
CA ILE A 102 0.85 -0.87 0.04
C ILE A 102 1.60 -1.93 -0.76
N ILE A 103 2.90 -2.12 -0.51
CA ILE A 103 3.75 -2.95 -1.37
C ILE A 103 3.38 -4.44 -1.26
N ALA A 104 2.97 -4.90 -0.07
CA ALA A 104 2.62 -6.30 0.14
C ALA A 104 1.22 -6.68 -0.36
N THR A 105 0.28 -5.74 -0.37
CA THR A 105 -1.13 -6.05 -0.63
C THR A 105 -1.59 -5.74 -2.04
N ARG A 106 -0.88 -4.90 -2.78
CA ARG A 106 -1.26 -4.55 -4.16
C ARG A 106 -0.94 -5.68 -5.14
N SER A 107 -1.75 -5.80 -6.20
CA SER A 107 -1.49 -6.73 -7.30
C SER A 107 -0.23 -6.33 -8.08
N ASN A 108 0.35 -7.28 -8.82
CA ASN A 108 1.50 -7.03 -9.69
C ASN A 108 1.24 -5.89 -10.68
N GLU A 109 0.04 -5.87 -11.27
CA GLU A 109 -0.37 -4.79 -12.17
C GLU A 109 -0.35 -3.45 -11.46
N ARG A 110 -0.92 -3.38 -10.24
CA ARG A 110 -0.95 -2.16 -9.45
C ARG A 110 0.45 -1.70 -9.04
N ILE A 111 1.34 -2.61 -8.62
CA ILE A 111 2.75 -2.31 -8.34
C ILE A 111 3.44 -1.71 -9.57
N ASN A 112 3.22 -2.27 -10.75
CA ASN A 112 3.79 -1.74 -11.99
C ASN A 112 3.25 -0.35 -12.35
N GLN A 113 1.95 -0.10 -12.12
CA GLN A 113 1.36 1.22 -12.29
C GLN A 113 1.95 2.25 -11.30
N ILE A 114 2.13 1.87 -10.03
CA ILE A 114 2.76 2.72 -9.00
C ILE A 114 4.21 3.04 -9.40
N LYS A 115 5.02 2.05 -9.79
CA LYS A 115 6.41 2.26 -10.24
C LYS A 115 6.51 3.25 -11.40
N LYS A 116 5.57 3.21 -12.34
CA LYS A 116 5.51 4.14 -13.45
C LYS A 116 5.07 5.54 -13.01
N ARG A 117 4.07 5.62 -12.14
CA ARG A 117 3.44 6.88 -11.73
C ARG A 117 4.27 7.68 -10.74
N TYR A 118 4.98 7.00 -9.84
CA TYR A 118 5.75 7.63 -8.77
C TYR A 118 6.80 8.64 -9.26
N PRO A 119 7.67 8.32 -10.26
CA PRO A 119 8.61 9.29 -10.80
C PRO A 119 7.92 10.46 -11.53
N GLU A 120 6.75 10.27 -12.12
CA GLU A 120 5.98 11.36 -12.72
C GLU A 120 5.50 12.38 -11.68
N MET A 121 5.16 11.91 -10.45
CA MET A 121 4.68 12.78 -9.36
C MET A 121 5.81 13.46 -8.59
N TYR A 122 6.92 12.76 -8.36
CA TYR A 122 7.95 13.20 -7.40
C TYR A 122 9.33 13.39 -8.00
N ASN A 123 9.52 13.12 -9.29
CA ASN A 123 10.83 13.12 -9.98
C ASN A 123 11.89 12.27 -9.26
N LYS A 124 11.47 11.12 -8.72
CA LYS A 124 12.29 10.19 -7.94
C LYS A 124 11.97 8.75 -8.34
N ASP A 125 12.93 7.86 -8.21
CA ASP A 125 12.74 6.43 -8.42
C ASP A 125 12.28 5.76 -7.13
N LEU A 126 11.11 5.09 -7.17
CA LEU A 126 10.52 4.45 -5.99
C LEU A 126 11.43 3.37 -5.38
N ILE A 127 12.07 2.55 -6.22
CA ILE A 127 12.91 1.46 -5.73
C ILE A 127 14.12 2.03 -5.00
N LYS A 128 14.76 3.07 -5.55
CA LYS A 128 15.88 3.74 -4.91
C LYS A 128 15.49 4.42 -3.60
N GLU A 129 14.32 5.03 -3.51
CA GLU A 129 13.85 5.61 -2.25
C GLU A 129 13.61 4.54 -1.20
N VAL A 130 12.95 3.43 -1.55
CA VAL A 130 12.78 2.29 -0.63
C VAL A 130 14.14 1.71 -0.20
N GLU A 131 15.11 1.63 -1.12
CA GLU A 131 16.47 1.19 -0.80
C GLU A 131 17.19 2.11 0.17
N SER A 132 17.02 3.42 0.04
CA SER A 132 17.68 4.38 0.92
C SER A 132 17.06 4.44 2.31
N ASP A 133 15.73 4.26 2.39
CA ASP A 133 14.96 4.45 3.62
C ASP A 133 14.77 3.18 4.45
N THR A 134 15.14 2.02 3.90
CA THR A 134 15.00 0.73 4.59
C THR A 134 16.34 0.01 4.68
N SER A 135 16.44 -1.04 5.48
CA SER A 135 17.67 -1.81 5.64
C SER A 135 17.42 -3.31 5.79
N GLY A 136 18.49 -4.10 5.72
CA GLY A 136 18.47 -5.52 6.01
C GLY A 136 17.45 -6.31 5.20
N PHE A 137 16.83 -7.25 5.84
CA PHE A 137 15.86 -8.18 5.30
C PHE A 137 14.57 -7.50 4.81
N PHE A 138 14.12 -6.49 5.54
CA PHE A 138 12.94 -5.72 5.18
C PHE A 138 13.10 -5.05 3.81
N ARG A 139 14.26 -4.42 3.57
CA ARG A 139 14.59 -3.85 2.24
C ARG A 139 14.54 -4.90 1.14
N GLU A 140 15.11 -6.07 1.39
CA GLU A 140 15.19 -7.14 0.39
C GLU A 140 13.79 -7.60 -0.05
N ILE A 141 12.89 -7.83 0.91
CA ILE A 141 11.50 -8.21 0.62
C ILE A 141 10.77 -7.14 -0.17
N LEU A 142 10.83 -5.89 0.28
CA LEU A 142 10.15 -4.79 -0.41
C LEU A 142 10.63 -4.65 -1.85
N LYS A 143 11.94 -4.77 -2.09
CA LYS A 143 12.51 -4.76 -3.44
C LYS A 143 11.98 -5.90 -4.30
N LYS A 144 11.95 -7.10 -3.76
CA LYS A 144 11.44 -8.28 -4.47
C LYS A 144 9.96 -8.14 -4.81
N LEU A 145 9.15 -7.61 -3.92
CA LEU A 145 7.74 -7.33 -4.19
C LEU A 145 7.54 -6.25 -5.25
N LEU A 146 8.39 -5.22 -5.25
CA LEU A 146 8.39 -4.17 -6.26
C LEU A 146 8.80 -4.67 -7.65
N GLU A 147 9.36 -5.88 -7.81
CA GLU A 147 9.51 -6.50 -9.12
C GLU A 147 8.14 -6.69 -9.81
N GLY A 148 7.08 -6.95 -9.03
CA GLY A 148 5.71 -7.10 -9.52
C GLY A 148 5.51 -8.39 -10.31
N ASN A 149 6.11 -9.48 -9.85
CA ASN A 149 6.10 -10.80 -10.50
C ASN A 149 5.66 -11.95 -9.57
N ARG A 150 4.99 -11.63 -8.46
CA ARG A 150 4.44 -12.60 -7.53
C ARG A 150 3.44 -13.53 -8.23
N SER A 151 3.41 -14.81 -7.87
CA SER A 151 2.41 -15.75 -8.38
C SER A 151 0.99 -15.24 -8.14
N ASN A 152 0.13 -15.36 -9.14
CA ASN A 152 -1.31 -15.08 -9.06
C ASN A 152 -2.13 -16.39 -9.14
N ASN A 153 -1.51 -17.53 -8.82
CA ASN A 153 -2.18 -18.83 -8.92
C ASN A 153 -3.29 -18.96 -7.85
N PRO A 154 -4.57 -19.03 -8.26
CA PRO A 154 -5.68 -19.17 -7.33
C PRO A 154 -5.93 -20.64 -6.91
N TYR A 155 -5.26 -21.59 -7.58
CA TYR A 155 -5.42 -23.03 -7.34
C TYR A 155 -4.08 -23.66 -6.95
N PRO A 156 -3.68 -23.57 -5.66
CA PRO A 156 -2.40 -24.10 -5.20
C PRO A 156 -2.31 -25.62 -5.39
N ASP A 157 -1.16 -26.09 -5.86
CA ASP A 157 -0.84 -27.51 -5.88
C ASP A 157 -0.42 -27.97 -4.48
N GLU A 158 -1.18 -28.92 -3.93
CA GLU A 158 -0.95 -29.42 -2.55
C GLU A 158 0.46 -30.00 -2.40
N LYS A 159 0.93 -30.79 -3.38
CA LYS A 159 2.28 -31.42 -3.32
C LYS A 159 3.40 -30.39 -3.33
N GLU A 160 3.25 -29.34 -4.14
CA GLU A 160 4.23 -28.24 -4.15
C GLU A 160 4.18 -27.45 -2.83
N CYS A 161 2.99 -27.24 -2.26
CA CYS A 161 2.85 -26.59 -0.94
C CYS A 161 3.44 -27.47 0.19
N GLU A 162 3.30 -28.80 0.10
CA GLU A 162 3.96 -29.75 1.03
C GLU A 162 5.48 -29.65 0.95
N LYS A 163 6.06 -29.61 -0.24
CA LYS A 163 7.50 -29.39 -0.42
C LYS A 163 7.95 -28.07 0.18
N CYS A 164 7.19 -27.00 -0.02
CA CYS A 164 7.47 -25.69 0.56
C CYS A 164 7.43 -25.72 2.08
N ALA A 165 6.44 -26.36 2.70
CA ALA A 165 6.34 -26.52 4.15
C ALA A 165 7.56 -27.29 4.71
N MET A 166 7.98 -28.35 4.02
CA MET A 166 9.17 -29.14 4.39
C MET A 166 10.47 -28.31 4.22
N GLN A 167 10.58 -27.49 3.18
CA GLN A 167 11.74 -26.60 2.99
C GLN A 167 11.86 -25.59 4.12
N ILE A 168 10.74 -24.98 4.57
CA ILE A 168 10.74 -24.07 5.71
C ILE A 168 11.23 -24.79 6.97
N PHE A 169 10.70 -25.98 7.26
CA PHE A 169 11.09 -26.77 8.43
C PHE A 169 12.57 -27.13 8.40
N ASN A 170 13.07 -27.63 7.29
CA ASN A 170 14.47 -28.02 7.12
C ASN A 170 15.41 -26.81 7.22
N SER A 171 15.01 -25.65 6.65
CA SER A 171 15.81 -24.43 6.71
C SER A 171 15.90 -23.86 8.12
N ALA A 172 14.90 -24.11 8.98
CA ALA A 172 14.88 -23.67 10.37
C ALA A 172 16.01 -24.33 11.23
N SER A 173 16.53 -25.48 10.78
CA SER A 173 17.65 -26.19 11.42
C SER A 173 19.02 -25.80 10.84
N GLN A 174 19.06 -24.90 9.86
CA GLN A 174 20.28 -24.49 9.18
C GLN A 174 20.75 -23.10 9.63
N LYS A 175 21.74 -22.53 8.90
CA LYS A 175 22.19 -21.16 9.14
C LYS A 175 21.04 -20.17 8.93
N LYS A 176 21.00 -19.11 9.73
CA LYS A 176 19.98 -18.04 9.68
C LYS A 176 19.75 -17.50 8.24
N GLU A 177 20.82 -17.41 7.45
CA GLU A 177 20.78 -16.96 6.06
C GLU A 177 19.96 -17.88 5.14
N VAL A 178 20.06 -19.21 5.30
CA VAL A 178 19.30 -20.17 4.47
C VAL A 178 17.81 -20.04 4.74
N LEU A 179 17.45 -19.94 6.01
CA LEU A 179 16.08 -19.74 6.41
C LEU A 179 15.52 -18.40 5.91
N HIS A 180 16.33 -17.35 6.02
CA HIS A 180 16.06 -16.02 5.51
C HIS A 180 15.69 -16.06 4.00
N ASN A 181 16.57 -16.63 3.18
CA ASN A 181 16.34 -16.75 1.75
C ASN A 181 15.09 -17.59 1.42
N THR A 182 14.83 -18.65 2.22
CA THR A 182 13.61 -19.44 2.07
C THR A 182 12.36 -18.60 2.31
N PHE A 183 12.33 -17.79 3.35
CA PHE A 183 11.20 -16.92 3.63
C PHE A 183 11.04 -15.80 2.59
N VAL A 184 12.13 -15.15 2.17
CA VAL A 184 12.06 -14.17 1.06
C VAL A 184 11.39 -14.79 -0.15
N TYR A 185 11.88 -15.96 -0.59
CA TYR A 185 11.31 -16.66 -1.73
C TYR A 185 9.81 -16.95 -1.54
N MET A 186 9.45 -17.58 -0.43
CA MET A 186 8.04 -17.95 -0.18
C MET A 186 7.12 -16.73 -0.20
N PHE A 187 7.46 -15.69 0.54
CA PHE A 187 6.60 -14.54 0.72
C PHE A 187 6.57 -13.57 -0.48
N THR A 188 7.55 -13.63 -1.37
CA THR A 188 7.60 -12.75 -2.54
C THR A 188 7.23 -13.42 -3.85
N GLN A 189 7.28 -14.78 -3.91
CA GLN A 189 7.01 -15.53 -5.14
C GLN A 189 5.70 -16.34 -5.11
N LYS A 190 5.26 -16.79 -3.92
CA LYS A 190 4.05 -17.60 -3.80
C LYS A 190 2.79 -16.73 -3.75
N SER A 191 1.68 -17.22 -4.33
CA SER A 191 0.37 -16.57 -4.21
C SER A 191 -0.13 -16.60 -2.76
N ARG A 192 -1.17 -15.82 -2.46
CA ARG A 192 -1.79 -15.82 -1.13
C ARG A 192 -2.40 -17.17 -0.80
N GLU A 193 -3.04 -17.79 -1.79
CA GLU A 193 -3.66 -19.10 -1.72
C GLU A 193 -2.60 -20.18 -1.46
N GLU A 194 -1.45 -20.12 -2.16
CA GLU A 194 -0.31 -21.00 -1.90
C GLU A 194 0.22 -20.82 -0.47
N LEU A 195 0.42 -19.58 -0.03
CA LEU A 195 0.90 -19.29 1.34
C LEU A 195 -0.08 -19.76 2.41
N ALA A 196 -1.39 -19.56 2.20
CA ALA A 196 -2.42 -20.05 3.11
C ALA A 196 -2.42 -21.58 3.22
N MET A 197 -2.23 -22.29 2.09
CA MET A 197 -2.12 -23.75 2.07
C MET A 197 -0.83 -24.22 2.75
N ILE A 198 0.32 -23.61 2.42
CA ILE A 198 1.61 -23.91 3.06
C ILE A 198 1.50 -23.75 4.58
N SER A 199 0.87 -22.67 5.06
CA SER A 199 0.68 -22.40 6.48
C SER A 199 -0.16 -23.50 7.16
N LYS A 200 -1.26 -23.94 6.54
CA LYS A 200 -2.11 -25.04 7.03
C LYS A 200 -1.35 -26.36 7.11
N ILE A 201 -0.60 -26.70 6.05
CA ILE A 201 0.20 -27.93 5.99
C ILE A 201 1.28 -27.90 7.04
N TYR A 202 2.00 -26.78 7.16
CA TYR A 202 3.05 -26.61 8.16
C TYR A 202 2.54 -26.82 9.59
N PHE A 203 1.40 -26.20 9.93
CA PHE A 203 0.77 -26.38 11.22
C PHE A 203 0.35 -27.85 11.46
N LYS A 204 -0.25 -28.48 10.46
CA LYS A 204 -0.69 -29.90 10.53
C LYS A 204 0.48 -30.85 10.80
N TRP A 205 1.64 -30.59 10.17
CA TRP A 205 2.78 -31.51 10.29
C TRP A 205 3.69 -31.24 11.48
N TYR A 206 3.85 -29.97 11.86
CA TYR A 206 4.85 -29.55 12.83
C TYR A 206 4.25 -28.94 14.11
N SER A 207 2.94 -28.82 14.20
CA SER A 207 2.23 -28.24 15.37
C SER A 207 2.73 -26.83 15.73
N LYS A 208 3.23 -26.08 14.76
CA LYS A 208 3.70 -24.69 14.88
C LYS A 208 3.14 -23.88 13.73
N THR A 209 2.78 -22.65 14.00
CA THR A 209 2.42 -21.72 12.96
C THR A 209 3.66 -21.15 12.26
N LEU A 210 3.54 -20.75 11.00
CA LEU A 210 4.61 -20.02 10.31
C LEU A 210 4.97 -18.73 11.06
N PHE A 211 3.99 -18.14 11.72
CA PHE A 211 4.14 -16.95 12.53
C PHE A 211 5.11 -17.17 13.71
N GLU A 212 4.90 -18.23 14.50
CA GLU A 212 5.80 -18.58 15.63
C GLU A 212 7.24 -18.86 15.16
N VAL A 213 7.39 -19.41 13.96
CA VAL A 213 8.74 -19.63 13.37
C VAL A 213 9.39 -18.29 13.03
N ILE A 214 8.65 -17.37 12.42
CA ILE A 214 9.10 -16.05 12.04
C ILE A 214 9.47 -15.23 13.27
N GLU A 215 8.60 -15.16 14.27
CA GLU A 215 8.81 -14.43 15.53
C GLU A 215 10.09 -14.90 16.24
N LYS A 216 10.28 -16.21 16.33
CA LYS A 216 11.48 -16.79 16.97
C LYS A 216 12.79 -16.48 16.24
N LEU A 217 12.74 -16.37 14.92
CA LEU A 217 13.93 -16.22 14.08
C LEU A 217 14.35 -14.78 13.88
N PHE A 218 13.39 -13.88 13.94
CA PHE A 218 13.55 -12.47 13.64
C PHE A 218 13.41 -11.59 14.90
N SER A 219 13.41 -12.18 16.11
CA SER A 219 13.39 -11.42 17.37
C SER A 219 14.56 -10.44 17.44
N GLY A 220 14.27 -9.14 17.36
CA GLY A 220 15.22 -8.04 17.45
C GLY A 220 15.22 -7.07 16.27
N ASP A 221 15.28 -7.55 15.03
CA ASP A 221 15.33 -6.72 13.80
C ASP A 221 14.02 -6.72 13.00
N SER A 222 12.97 -7.35 13.51
CA SER A 222 11.92 -7.88 12.63
C SER A 222 10.49 -7.59 13.00
N LYS A 223 10.21 -6.59 13.86
CA LYS A 223 8.81 -6.14 14.06
C LYS A 223 8.13 -5.83 12.73
N ASN A 224 8.86 -5.31 11.78
CA ASN A 224 8.39 -4.93 10.47
C ASN A 224 8.11 -6.13 9.57
N PHE A 225 8.93 -7.17 9.67
CA PHE A 225 8.70 -8.42 8.93
C PHE A 225 7.53 -9.22 9.47
N GLU A 226 7.34 -9.21 10.78
CA GLU A 226 6.17 -9.79 11.45
C GLU A 226 4.88 -9.15 10.93
N GLY A 227 4.81 -7.81 10.90
CA GLY A 227 3.68 -7.05 10.33
C GLY A 227 3.41 -7.42 8.87
N TYR A 228 4.47 -7.57 8.06
CA TYR A 228 4.39 -8.00 6.67
C TYR A 228 3.77 -9.40 6.52
N CYS A 229 4.25 -10.38 7.26
CA CYS A 229 3.75 -11.75 7.20
C CYS A 229 2.29 -11.85 7.65
N ILE A 230 1.91 -11.11 8.69
CA ILE A 230 0.53 -11.01 9.16
C ILE A 230 -0.37 -10.42 8.06
N CYS A 231 0.08 -9.35 7.42
CA CYS A 231 -0.68 -8.68 6.37
C CYS A 231 -0.97 -9.62 5.18
N ILE A 232 0.02 -10.43 4.78
CA ILE A 232 -0.15 -11.36 3.66
C ILE A 232 -0.98 -12.60 4.01
N ILE A 233 -0.81 -13.16 5.21
CA ILE A 233 -1.51 -14.40 5.60
C ILE A 233 -2.96 -14.12 5.99
N LYS A 234 -3.26 -12.92 6.50
CA LYS A 234 -4.62 -12.53 6.94
C LYS A 234 -5.45 -11.80 5.89
N SER A 235 -4.85 -11.31 4.81
CA SER A 235 -5.55 -10.64 3.70
C SER A 235 -5.97 -11.63 2.61
#